data_52f34802aed9c34654dc0b78b90ec7ed
#
_entry.id   52f34802aed9c34654dc0b78b90ec7ed
#
_cell.length_a   1.000
_cell.length_b   1.000
_cell.length_c   1.000
_cell.angle_alpha   90.00
_cell.angle_beta   90.00
_cell.angle_gamma   90.00
#
_symmetry.space_group_name_H-M   'P 1'
#
loop_
_entity.id
_entity.type
_entity.pdbx_description
1 polymer ?
#
loop_
_entity_poly.entity_id
_entity_poly.type
_entity_poly.pdbx_seq_one_letter_code
_entity_poly.pdbx_strand_id
1 'polypeptide(L)'
;CDGFQTTEGSPDGWGKDSVNTMVKHFPGGGPCEAGRDAHYAYGKYAVYPGNNFDEHLKPFTEGAFKLEDGTECASAVMPYYTVSYGQDKVNGENVGNSFSRYLIGDLLREQLGYDGVVCTDWGITHDEGSTEEEFAGKCWGVEGLTEAQRHLKALEAGVDQFGGNNDVQPVLEAYRLGCEIYGEVAMRKRFERSAVRLLMNIFRTGLFENPYLDLEESINTVGNPEFVQK
;
A
#
# COMPACT_ATOMS: atom_id res chain seq x y z
N CYS A 1 14.13 4.16 -5.84
CA CYS A 1 13.89 4.45 -4.40
C CYS A 1 15.13 5.04 -3.73
N ASP A 2 16.32 4.42 -3.87
CA ASP A 2 17.54 4.90 -3.20
C ASP A 2 17.78 6.40 -3.36
N GLY A 3 17.79 6.90 -4.59
CA GLY A 3 18.04 8.32 -4.87
C GLY A 3 17.01 9.29 -4.30
N PHE A 4 15.84 8.80 -3.81
CA PHE A 4 14.86 9.61 -3.10
C PHE A 4 14.96 9.46 -1.58
N GLN A 5 15.24 8.25 -1.11
CA GLN A 5 15.21 7.96 0.31
C GLN A 5 16.52 8.26 1.00
N THR A 6 17.65 8.07 0.29
CA THR A 6 18.96 8.11 0.95
C THR A 6 19.47 9.55 1.12
N THR A 7 19.71 9.95 2.36
CA THR A 7 20.46 11.14 2.73
C THR A 7 21.94 10.79 2.84
N GLU A 8 22.78 11.43 2.04
CA GLU A 8 24.24 11.19 2.02
C GLU A 8 24.87 11.45 3.39
N GLY A 9 25.69 10.50 3.85
CA GLY A 9 26.38 10.58 5.14
C GLY A 9 25.53 10.22 6.37
N SER A 10 24.27 9.86 6.19
CA SER A 10 23.45 9.33 7.27
C SER A 10 23.79 7.86 7.56
N PRO A 11 23.92 7.43 8.84
CA PRO A 11 24.29 6.07 9.18
C PRO A 11 23.28 4.99 8.74
N ASP A 12 22.02 5.33 8.68
CA ASP A 12 20.90 4.46 8.29
C ASP A 12 20.21 4.92 6.99
N GLY A 13 20.84 5.86 6.28
CA GLY A 13 20.35 6.43 5.04
C GLY A 13 19.20 7.45 5.19
N TRP A 14 18.57 7.55 6.34
CA TRP A 14 17.46 8.46 6.57
C TRP A 14 17.88 9.83 7.11
N GLY A 15 17.23 10.91 6.67
CA GLY A 15 17.50 12.25 7.15
C GLY A 15 16.55 13.30 6.56
N LYS A 16 16.85 14.57 6.84
CA LYS A 16 16.02 15.71 6.40
C LYS A 16 15.90 15.86 4.87
N ASP A 17 16.83 15.31 4.13
CA ASP A 17 16.84 15.35 2.66
C ASP A 17 16.19 14.09 2.05
N SER A 18 15.74 13.16 2.89
CA SER A 18 15.04 11.96 2.46
C SER A 18 13.60 12.25 2.05
N VAL A 19 13.16 11.56 1.00
CA VAL A 19 11.76 11.55 0.55
C VAL A 19 11.23 10.13 0.64
N ASN A 20 10.15 9.92 1.36
CA ASN A 20 9.49 8.61 1.43
C ASN A 20 9.03 8.16 0.03
N THR A 21 9.25 6.90 -0.30
CA THR A 21 8.81 6.30 -1.55
C THR A 21 7.69 5.29 -1.33
N MET A 22 6.73 5.26 -2.25
CA MET A 22 5.68 4.24 -2.28
C MET A 22 5.77 3.50 -3.61
N VAL A 23 6.16 2.23 -3.56
CA VAL A 23 6.22 1.40 -4.77
C VAL A 23 4.85 0.78 -5.06
N LYS A 24 4.51 0.71 -6.35
CA LYS A 24 3.20 0.24 -6.78
C LYS A 24 3.22 -0.40 -8.18
N HIS A 25 2.28 -1.23 -8.47
CA HIS A 25 1.21 -1.74 -7.59
C HIS A 25 1.49 -3.21 -7.30
N PHE A 26 1.64 -3.55 -6.00
CA PHE A 26 1.93 -4.91 -5.56
C PHE A 26 0.70 -5.83 -5.76
N PRO A 27 0.85 -7.08 -6.19
CA PRO A 27 2.06 -7.84 -6.52
C PRO A 27 2.48 -7.74 -8.00
N GLY A 28 1.99 -6.73 -8.72
CA GLY A 28 2.28 -6.44 -10.12
C GLY A 28 1.03 -6.17 -10.94
N GLY A 29 1.04 -5.10 -11.74
CA GLY A 29 -0.09 -4.70 -12.59
C GLY A 29 -0.05 -5.30 -14.00
N GLY A 30 1.07 -5.95 -14.40
CA GLY A 30 1.26 -6.47 -15.74
C GLY A 30 0.31 -7.61 -16.17
N PRO A 31 -0.12 -8.52 -15.26
CA PRO A 31 -0.92 -9.68 -15.65
C PRO A 31 -2.44 -9.43 -15.68
N CYS A 32 -2.89 -8.19 -15.83
CA CYS A 32 -4.31 -7.90 -16.01
C CYS A 32 -4.88 -8.70 -17.21
N GLU A 33 -6.02 -9.37 -17.00
CA GLU A 33 -6.65 -10.24 -17.97
C GLU A 33 -6.92 -9.51 -19.30
N ALA A 34 -6.39 -10.04 -20.37
CA ALA A 34 -6.48 -9.46 -21.73
C ALA A 34 -5.97 -7.99 -21.83
N GLY A 35 -5.07 -7.56 -20.93
CA GLY A 35 -4.54 -6.19 -20.91
C GLY A 35 -5.56 -5.13 -20.51
N ARG A 36 -6.66 -5.50 -19.85
CA ARG A 36 -7.72 -4.58 -19.44
C ARG A 36 -7.30 -3.74 -18.26
N ASP A 37 -7.86 -2.54 -18.18
CA ASP A 37 -7.60 -1.59 -17.12
C ASP A 37 -8.30 -2.00 -15.80
N ALA A 38 -7.52 -2.12 -14.73
CA ALA A 38 -8.01 -2.50 -13.41
C ALA A 38 -8.75 -1.38 -12.66
N HIS A 39 -8.84 -0.18 -13.22
CA HIS A 39 -9.73 0.85 -12.67
C HIS A 39 -11.21 0.54 -12.92
N TYR A 40 -11.49 -0.40 -13.83
CA TYR A 40 -12.85 -0.79 -14.22
C TYR A 40 -13.15 -2.24 -13.85
N ALA A 41 -14.40 -2.56 -13.56
CA ALA A 41 -14.81 -3.89 -13.13
C ALA A 41 -14.49 -5.00 -14.15
N TYR A 42 -14.48 -4.69 -15.45
CA TYR A 42 -14.09 -5.62 -16.49
C TYR A 42 -12.59 -5.96 -16.53
N GLY A 43 -11.76 -5.19 -15.81
CA GLY A 43 -10.31 -5.40 -15.66
C GLY A 43 -9.89 -5.90 -14.28
N LYS A 44 -10.82 -6.33 -13.45
CA LYS A 44 -10.57 -6.66 -12.03
C LYS A 44 -9.67 -7.88 -11.78
N TYR A 45 -9.42 -8.73 -12.77
CA TYR A 45 -8.63 -9.94 -12.59
C TYR A 45 -7.20 -9.79 -13.10
N ALA A 46 -6.24 -10.13 -12.24
CA ALA A 46 -4.88 -10.47 -12.64
C ALA A 46 -4.78 -11.98 -12.76
N VAL A 47 -4.32 -12.47 -13.94
CA VAL A 47 -4.30 -13.89 -14.28
C VAL A 47 -2.88 -14.34 -14.67
N TYR A 48 -2.54 -15.55 -14.31
CA TYR A 48 -1.17 -16.09 -14.46
C TYR A 48 -1.21 -17.42 -15.25
N PRO A 49 -1.57 -17.40 -16.53
CA PRO A 49 -1.73 -18.64 -17.34
C PRO A 49 -0.42 -19.41 -17.50
N GLY A 50 0.72 -18.72 -17.40
CA GLY A 50 2.05 -19.33 -17.41
C GLY A 50 2.53 -19.86 -16.05
N ASN A 51 1.70 -19.82 -15.02
CA ASN A 51 2.08 -20.14 -13.65
C ASN A 51 3.33 -19.37 -13.17
N ASN A 52 3.41 -18.10 -13.55
CA ASN A 52 4.59 -17.24 -13.40
C ASN A 52 4.38 -16.09 -12.39
N PHE A 53 3.56 -16.31 -11.38
CA PHE A 53 3.29 -15.30 -10.33
C PHE A 53 4.58 -14.77 -9.70
N ASP A 54 5.54 -15.66 -9.41
CA ASP A 54 6.82 -15.29 -8.78
C ASP A 54 7.66 -14.35 -9.66
N GLU A 55 7.55 -14.43 -10.98
CA GLU A 55 8.25 -13.52 -11.88
C GLU A 55 7.71 -12.09 -11.75
N HIS A 56 6.40 -11.93 -11.50
CA HIS A 56 5.78 -10.63 -11.27
C HIS A 56 6.15 -10.01 -9.92
N LEU A 57 6.58 -10.81 -8.95
CA LEU A 57 7.05 -10.33 -7.66
C LEU A 57 8.48 -9.75 -7.71
N LYS A 58 9.32 -10.17 -8.66
CA LYS A 58 10.75 -9.78 -8.69
C LYS A 58 11.03 -8.29 -8.60
N PRO A 59 10.28 -7.38 -9.27
CA PRO A 59 10.51 -5.94 -9.12
C PRO A 59 10.39 -5.45 -7.67
N PHE A 60 9.60 -6.13 -6.87
CA PHE A 60 9.46 -5.85 -5.44
C PHE A 60 10.52 -6.58 -4.62
N THR A 61 10.65 -7.89 -4.77
CA THR A 61 11.50 -8.74 -3.92
C THR A 61 12.99 -8.60 -4.20
N GLU A 62 13.38 -8.26 -5.43
CA GLU A 62 14.77 -8.11 -5.87
C GLU A 62 15.16 -6.64 -6.11
N GLY A 63 14.19 -5.73 -6.10
CA GLY A 63 14.38 -4.31 -6.31
C GLY A 63 13.90 -3.49 -5.10
N ALA A 64 12.61 -3.16 -5.07
CA ALA A 64 12.07 -2.19 -4.11
C ALA A 64 12.23 -2.57 -2.62
N PHE A 65 12.32 -3.86 -2.30
CA PHE A 65 12.52 -4.37 -0.94
C PHE A 65 13.96 -4.82 -0.66
N LYS A 66 14.87 -4.49 -1.57
CA LYS A 66 16.33 -4.73 -1.44
C LYS A 66 17.08 -3.58 -2.06
N LEU A 67 16.96 -2.42 -1.44
CA LEU A 67 17.72 -1.24 -1.82
C LEU A 67 19.18 -1.42 -1.39
N GLU A 68 20.11 -0.86 -2.17
CA GLU A 68 21.55 -1.03 -1.96
C GLU A 68 22.09 -0.09 -0.88
N ASP A 69 21.42 1.05 -0.68
CA ASP A 69 21.77 2.06 0.31
C ASP A 69 21.14 1.80 1.69
N GLY A 70 21.49 2.61 2.69
CA GLY A 70 21.18 2.38 4.10
C GLY A 70 19.69 2.30 4.45
N THR A 71 18.77 2.77 3.59
CA THR A 71 17.33 2.69 3.85
C THR A 71 16.72 1.30 3.61
N GLU A 72 17.48 0.39 2.96
CA GLU A 72 17.22 -1.04 2.79
C GLU A 72 15.97 -1.40 1.97
N CYS A 73 14.86 -0.69 2.12
CA CYS A 73 13.63 -0.96 1.36
C CYS A 73 12.76 0.29 1.18
N ALA A 74 11.89 0.28 0.17
CA ALA A 74 10.89 1.33 -0.02
C ALA A 74 10.02 1.48 1.23
N SER A 75 9.79 2.72 1.67
CA SER A 75 9.10 3.04 2.92
C SER A 75 7.60 2.71 2.92
N ALA A 76 7.00 2.62 1.75
CA ALA A 76 5.61 2.23 1.58
C ALA A 76 5.40 1.37 0.32
N VAL A 77 4.32 0.60 0.32
CA VAL A 77 3.86 -0.21 -0.81
C VAL A 77 2.36 -0.09 -0.97
N MET A 78 1.90 -0.05 -2.22
CA MET A 78 0.48 0.00 -2.56
C MET A 78 0.08 -1.29 -3.27
N PRO A 79 -0.80 -2.12 -2.66
CA PRO A 79 -1.44 -3.23 -3.36
C PRO A 79 -2.37 -2.72 -4.46
N TYR A 80 -2.36 -3.40 -5.60
CA TYR A 80 -3.19 -3.02 -6.74
C TYR A 80 -4.67 -3.37 -6.53
N TYR A 81 -5.55 -2.76 -7.29
CA TYR A 81 -6.98 -3.05 -7.28
C TYR A 81 -7.32 -4.51 -7.53
N THR A 82 -6.54 -5.16 -8.41
CA THR A 82 -6.87 -6.47 -8.96
C THR A 82 -7.08 -7.55 -7.91
N VAL A 83 -7.88 -8.52 -8.28
CA VAL A 83 -7.92 -9.87 -7.68
C VAL A 83 -6.82 -10.69 -8.34
N SER A 84 -5.78 -11.09 -7.63
CA SER A 84 -4.76 -12.04 -8.11
C SER A 84 -5.36 -13.44 -8.15
N TYR A 85 -6.06 -13.74 -9.25
CA TYR A 85 -6.96 -14.88 -9.37
C TYR A 85 -6.24 -16.21 -9.16
N GLY A 86 -6.79 -17.00 -8.23
CA GLY A 86 -6.29 -18.34 -7.92
C GLY A 86 -4.90 -18.39 -7.30
N GLN A 87 -4.35 -17.27 -6.79
CA GLN A 87 -3.02 -17.26 -6.16
C GLN A 87 -3.07 -17.63 -4.68
N ASP A 88 -4.14 -17.32 -3.97
CA ASP A 88 -4.31 -17.77 -2.59
C ASP A 88 -4.60 -19.27 -2.53
N LYS A 89 -3.53 -20.06 -2.34
CA LYS A 89 -3.61 -21.51 -2.19
C LYS A 89 -3.86 -21.94 -0.74
N VAL A 90 -3.78 -21.01 0.22
CA VAL A 90 -3.92 -21.28 1.65
C VAL A 90 -5.39 -21.15 2.07
N ASN A 91 -6.00 -20.00 1.79
CA ASN A 91 -7.37 -19.70 2.19
C ASN A 91 -8.38 -19.90 1.04
N GLY A 92 -7.91 -19.97 -0.21
CA GLY A 92 -8.74 -20.11 -1.40
C GLY A 92 -9.55 -18.87 -1.75
N GLU A 93 -9.16 -17.69 -1.21
CA GLU A 93 -9.88 -16.44 -1.44
C GLU A 93 -9.52 -15.83 -2.81
N ASN A 94 -10.53 -15.28 -3.48
CA ASN A 94 -10.37 -14.45 -4.66
C ASN A 94 -10.96 -13.05 -4.36
N VAL A 95 -10.17 -12.22 -3.71
CA VAL A 95 -10.53 -10.86 -3.28
C VAL A 95 -9.52 -9.86 -3.79
N GLY A 96 -9.88 -8.57 -3.85
CA GLY A 96 -8.94 -7.50 -4.19
C GLY A 96 -7.68 -7.58 -3.32
N ASN A 97 -6.53 -7.30 -3.92
CA ASN A 97 -5.22 -7.59 -3.31
C ASN A 97 -5.07 -7.03 -1.88
N SER A 98 -5.61 -5.84 -1.59
CA SER A 98 -5.56 -5.26 -0.24
C SER A 98 -6.41 -5.98 0.81
N PHE A 99 -7.35 -6.82 0.38
CA PHE A 99 -8.20 -7.65 1.27
C PHE A 99 -7.64 -9.07 1.47
N SER A 100 -6.62 -9.44 0.69
CA SER A 100 -6.08 -10.79 0.68
C SER A 100 -5.17 -11.02 1.88
N ARG A 101 -5.59 -11.88 2.79
CA ARG A 101 -4.76 -12.34 3.91
C ARG A 101 -3.47 -12.97 3.39
N TYR A 102 -3.56 -13.78 2.33
CA TYR A 102 -2.40 -14.42 1.74
C TYR A 102 -1.39 -13.41 1.21
N LEU A 103 -1.83 -12.45 0.37
CA LEU A 103 -0.89 -11.52 -0.29
C LEU A 103 -0.26 -10.54 0.70
N ILE A 104 -1.04 -9.98 1.61
CA ILE A 104 -0.54 -8.96 2.54
C ILE A 104 0.03 -9.59 3.81
N GLY A 105 -0.71 -10.48 4.46
CA GLY A 105 -0.29 -11.11 5.71
C GLY A 105 0.82 -12.13 5.48
N ASP A 106 0.48 -13.20 4.79
CA ASP A 106 1.36 -14.36 4.72
C ASP A 106 2.57 -14.12 3.81
N LEU A 107 2.38 -13.53 2.61
CA LEU A 107 3.46 -13.30 1.67
C LEU A 107 4.25 -12.04 2.03
N LEU A 108 3.61 -10.86 2.02
CA LEU A 108 4.32 -9.58 2.16
C LEU A 108 4.89 -9.40 3.58
N ARG A 109 4.06 -9.61 4.62
CA ARG A 109 4.47 -9.37 6.02
C ARG A 109 5.33 -10.49 6.58
N GLU A 110 4.89 -11.76 6.43
CA GLU A 110 5.55 -12.90 7.09
C GLU A 110 6.71 -13.46 6.26
N GLN A 111 6.49 -13.79 4.99
CA GLN A 111 7.53 -14.43 4.18
C GLN A 111 8.60 -13.44 3.70
N LEU A 112 8.20 -12.26 3.24
CA LEU A 112 9.12 -11.23 2.76
C LEU A 112 9.63 -10.31 3.87
N GLY A 113 9.04 -10.36 5.06
CA GLY A 113 9.46 -9.55 6.22
C GLY A 113 9.26 -8.05 6.04
N TYR A 114 8.40 -7.61 5.11
CA TYR A 114 8.20 -6.20 4.83
C TYR A 114 7.48 -5.48 5.97
N ASP A 115 8.13 -4.51 6.61
CA ASP A 115 7.59 -3.75 7.75
C ASP A 115 7.34 -2.26 7.43
N GLY A 116 7.37 -1.85 6.16
CA GLY A 116 6.93 -0.53 5.71
C GLY A 116 5.41 -0.37 5.71
N VAL A 117 4.94 0.83 5.38
CA VAL A 117 3.51 1.15 5.28
C VAL A 117 2.87 0.37 4.11
N VAL A 118 1.75 -0.28 4.35
CA VAL A 118 0.85 -0.78 3.30
C VAL A 118 -0.34 0.17 3.19
N CYS A 119 -0.36 0.95 2.11
CA CYS A 119 -1.44 1.87 1.78
C CYS A 119 -2.29 1.26 0.65
N THR A 120 -3.61 1.17 0.82
CA THR A 120 -4.48 0.67 -0.25
C THR A 120 -4.43 1.56 -1.48
N ASP A 121 -4.77 1.00 -2.62
CA ASP A 121 -5.17 1.82 -3.75
C ASP A 121 -6.49 2.56 -3.44
N TRP A 122 -6.88 3.52 -4.29
CA TRP A 122 -7.90 4.53 -3.96
C TRP A 122 -9.32 3.95 -3.92
N GLY A 123 -10.04 4.23 -2.82
CA GLY A 123 -11.46 3.98 -2.69
C GLY A 123 -11.90 2.52 -2.69
N ILE A 124 -11.00 1.57 -2.38
CA ILE A 124 -11.31 0.13 -2.45
C ILE A 124 -12.41 -0.32 -1.48
N THR A 125 -12.66 0.42 -0.41
CA THR A 125 -13.65 0.05 0.62
C THR A 125 -15.05 0.57 0.31
N HIS A 126 -15.19 1.51 -0.64
CA HIS A 126 -16.48 2.02 -1.09
C HIS A 126 -17.27 0.97 -1.88
N ASP A 127 -18.59 1.15 -1.92
CA ASP A 127 -19.46 0.30 -2.73
C ASP A 127 -19.09 0.36 -4.21
N GLU A 128 -19.19 -0.78 -4.88
CA GLU A 128 -18.96 -0.88 -6.32
C GLU A 128 -19.94 0.02 -7.07
N GLY A 129 -19.42 0.92 -7.88
CA GLY A 129 -20.21 1.79 -8.75
C GLY A 129 -20.53 1.14 -10.09
N SER A 130 -20.92 1.94 -11.06
CA SER A 130 -21.12 1.44 -12.42
C SER A 130 -19.80 0.97 -13.02
N THR A 131 -19.84 0.00 -13.93
CA THR A 131 -18.65 -0.56 -14.60
C THR A 131 -17.91 0.47 -15.46
N GLU A 132 -18.51 1.63 -15.70
CA GLU A 132 -17.97 2.71 -16.53
C GLU A 132 -17.37 3.86 -15.70
N GLU A 133 -17.49 3.81 -14.37
CA GLU A 133 -16.95 4.84 -13.47
C GLU A 133 -15.54 4.48 -12.97
N GLU A 134 -14.54 5.21 -13.45
CA GLU A 134 -13.15 5.04 -13.05
C GLU A 134 -12.92 5.20 -11.54
N PHE A 135 -13.63 6.15 -10.92
CA PHE A 135 -13.49 6.46 -9.49
C PHE A 135 -14.50 5.78 -8.58
N ALA A 136 -15.29 4.85 -9.11
CA ALA A 136 -16.17 4.02 -8.29
C ALA A 136 -15.38 3.14 -7.31
N GLY A 137 -16.03 2.71 -6.23
CA GLY A 137 -15.46 1.75 -5.29
C GLY A 137 -15.07 0.43 -5.96
N LYS A 138 -14.03 -0.21 -5.46
CA LYS A 138 -13.44 -1.44 -6.04
C LYS A 138 -13.33 -2.54 -4.98
N CYS A 139 -14.43 -2.79 -4.30
CA CYS A 139 -14.54 -3.79 -3.22
C CYS A 139 -14.65 -5.24 -3.74
N TRP A 140 -13.86 -5.57 -4.75
CA TRP A 140 -13.99 -6.83 -5.47
C TRP A 140 -13.73 -8.05 -4.61
N GLY A 141 -14.69 -8.97 -4.64
CA GLY A 141 -14.71 -10.19 -3.84
C GLY A 141 -15.19 -10.01 -2.40
N VAL A 142 -15.53 -8.77 -2.03
CA VAL A 142 -16.05 -8.39 -0.70
C VAL A 142 -17.29 -7.48 -0.80
N GLU A 143 -17.96 -7.49 -1.93
CA GLU A 143 -19.11 -6.66 -2.25
C GLU A 143 -20.26 -6.84 -1.21
N GLY A 144 -20.42 -8.06 -0.68
CA GLY A 144 -21.43 -8.38 0.32
C GLY A 144 -21.14 -7.87 1.74
N LEU A 145 -19.96 -7.30 1.99
CA LEU A 145 -19.59 -6.73 3.28
C LEU A 145 -19.99 -5.24 3.34
N THR A 146 -20.26 -4.74 4.55
CA THR A 146 -20.39 -3.29 4.76
C THR A 146 -19.02 -2.61 4.63
N GLU A 147 -19.00 -1.29 4.43
CA GLU A 147 -17.76 -0.54 4.33
C GLU A 147 -16.87 -0.73 5.56
N ALA A 148 -17.43 -0.70 6.77
CA ALA A 148 -16.70 -0.96 8.00
C ALA A 148 -16.10 -2.38 8.06
N GLN A 149 -16.84 -3.38 7.58
CA GLN A 149 -16.33 -4.75 7.50
C GLN A 149 -15.20 -4.91 6.48
N ARG A 150 -15.26 -4.18 5.35
CA ARG A 150 -14.18 -4.11 4.36
C ARG A 150 -12.92 -3.48 4.95
N HIS A 151 -13.07 -2.39 5.71
CA HIS A 151 -11.97 -1.79 6.44
C HIS A 151 -11.34 -2.78 7.44
N LEU A 152 -12.17 -3.48 8.22
CA LEU A 152 -11.69 -4.49 9.15
C LEU A 152 -10.94 -5.61 8.43
N LYS A 153 -11.49 -6.16 7.33
CA LYS A 153 -10.83 -7.21 6.54
C LYS A 153 -9.48 -6.76 5.99
N ALA A 154 -9.36 -5.54 5.51
CA ALA A 154 -8.08 -4.99 5.06
C ALA A 154 -7.08 -4.81 6.21
N LEU A 155 -7.54 -4.34 7.37
CA LEU A 155 -6.72 -4.28 8.59
C LEU A 155 -6.23 -5.67 9.03
N GLU A 156 -7.09 -6.68 9.00
CA GLU A 156 -6.74 -8.07 9.31
C GLU A 156 -5.71 -8.63 8.33
N ALA A 157 -5.82 -8.30 7.05
CA ALA A 157 -4.83 -8.66 6.04
C ALA A 157 -3.45 -8.03 6.31
N GLY A 158 -3.38 -6.85 6.92
CA GLY A 158 -2.11 -6.19 7.25
C GLY A 158 -1.93 -4.78 6.67
N VAL A 159 -3.00 -4.17 6.15
CA VAL A 159 -3.04 -2.79 5.64
C VAL A 159 -2.93 -1.79 6.78
N ASP A 160 -2.22 -0.68 6.57
CA ASP A 160 -1.99 0.37 7.57
C ASP A 160 -2.71 1.68 7.24
N GLN A 161 -2.95 1.97 5.96
CA GLN A 161 -3.52 3.22 5.48
C GLN A 161 -4.53 2.97 4.34
N PHE A 162 -5.62 3.73 4.33
CA PHE A 162 -6.65 3.65 3.30
C PHE A 162 -6.49 4.81 2.32
N GLY A 163 -6.00 4.52 1.12
CA GLY A 163 -5.79 5.50 0.06
C GLY A 163 -7.12 6.04 -0.48
N GLY A 164 -7.15 7.34 -0.76
CA GLY A 164 -8.32 8.02 -1.32
C GLY A 164 -9.51 8.20 -0.37
N ASN A 165 -9.44 7.70 0.87
CA ASN A 165 -10.50 7.84 1.88
C ASN A 165 -10.17 8.99 2.83
N ASN A 166 -11.16 9.83 3.10
CA ASN A 166 -11.08 10.94 4.05
C ASN A 166 -12.15 10.89 5.15
N ASP A 167 -12.96 9.82 5.18
CA ASP A 167 -13.95 9.58 6.22
C ASP A 167 -13.37 8.68 7.31
N VAL A 168 -13.36 9.18 8.55
CA VAL A 168 -12.87 8.45 9.71
C VAL A 168 -13.90 7.46 10.27
N GLN A 169 -15.19 7.64 9.99
CA GLN A 169 -16.26 6.84 10.62
C GLN A 169 -16.16 5.35 10.29
N PRO A 170 -15.97 4.91 9.03
CA PRO A 170 -15.82 3.48 8.72
C PRO A 170 -14.62 2.84 9.42
N VAL A 171 -13.53 3.59 9.64
CA VAL A 171 -12.35 3.10 10.37
C VAL A 171 -12.64 2.92 11.86
N LEU A 172 -13.37 3.86 12.49
CA LEU A 172 -13.79 3.74 13.89
C LEU A 172 -14.78 2.60 14.09
N GLU A 173 -15.68 2.40 13.13
CA GLU A 173 -16.62 1.27 13.14
C GLU A 173 -15.88 -0.06 12.96
N ALA A 174 -14.90 -0.13 12.06
CA ALA A 174 -14.03 -1.30 11.91
C ALA A 174 -13.28 -1.63 13.20
N TYR A 175 -12.78 -0.61 13.92
CA TYR A 175 -12.16 -0.81 15.23
C TYR A 175 -13.15 -1.43 16.24
N ARG A 176 -14.39 -0.90 16.32
CA ARG A 176 -15.42 -1.43 17.23
C ARG A 176 -15.79 -2.87 16.90
N LEU A 177 -16.05 -3.17 15.62
CA LEU A 177 -16.32 -4.53 15.14
C LEU A 177 -15.16 -5.49 15.48
N GLY A 178 -13.93 -5.06 15.26
CA GLY A 178 -12.75 -5.84 15.60
C GLY A 178 -12.63 -6.08 17.12
N CYS A 179 -12.99 -5.09 17.96
CA CYS A 179 -13.03 -5.25 19.41
C CYS A 179 -14.06 -6.30 19.86
N GLU A 180 -15.21 -6.36 19.21
CA GLU A 180 -16.23 -7.39 19.48
C GLU A 180 -15.75 -8.80 19.13
N ILE A 181 -14.96 -8.95 18.06
CA ILE A 181 -14.48 -10.24 17.57
C ILE A 181 -13.19 -10.69 18.29
N TYR A 182 -12.22 -9.81 18.45
CA TYR A 182 -10.85 -10.13 18.89
C TYR A 182 -10.49 -9.58 20.26
N GLY A 183 -11.33 -8.70 20.81
CA GLY A 183 -11.07 -7.98 22.05
C GLY A 183 -10.27 -6.68 21.85
N GLU A 184 -10.52 -5.71 22.73
CA GLU A 184 -9.94 -4.37 22.66
C GLU A 184 -8.40 -4.37 22.66
N VAL A 185 -7.78 -5.22 23.48
CA VAL A 185 -6.31 -5.31 23.57
C VAL A 185 -5.67 -5.72 22.23
N ALA A 186 -6.27 -6.66 21.52
CA ALA A 186 -5.77 -7.10 20.23
C ALA A 186 -5.93 -6.01 19.17
N MET A 187 -7.09 -5.36 19.10
CA MET A 187 -7.33 -4.29 18.14
C MET A 187 -6.48 -3.06 18.42
N ARG A 188 -6.31 -2.67 19.68
CA ARG A 188 -5.41 -1.59 20.05
C ARG A 188 -3.98 -1.86 19.57
N LYS A 189 -3.43 -3.03 19.82
CA LYS A 189 -2.09 -3.43 19.31
C LYS A 189 -2.01 -3.40 17.79
N ARG A 190 -3.09 -3.80 17.10
CA ARG A 190 -3.14 -3.76 15.63
C ARG A 190 -3.05 -2.32 15.11
N PHE A 191 -3.80 -1.40 15.71
CA PHE A 191 -3.77 0.02 15.34
C PHE A 191 -2.46 0.70 15.73
N GLU A 192 -1.92 0.42 16.92
CA GLU A 192 -0.62 0.94 17.35
C GLU A 192 0.50 0.54 16.39
N ARG A 193 0.49 -0.69 15.86
CA ARG A 193 1.45 -1.13 14.85
C ARG A 193 1.35 -0.31 13.56
N SER A 194 0.16 -0.03 13.07
CA SER A 194 -0.03 0.84 11.91
C SER A 194 0.41 2.27 12.20
N ALA A 195 0.08 2.80 13.37
CA ALA A 195 0.51 4.14 13.79
C ALA A 195 2.03 4.27 13.82
N VAL A 196 2.74 3.26 14.35
CA VAL A 196 4.21 3.24 14.36
C VAL A 196 4.76 3.32 12.93
N ARG A 197 4.26 2.50 12.00
CA ARG A 197 4.71 2.51 10.60
C ARG A 197 4.50 3.87 9.92
N LEU A 198 3.33 4.48 10.12
CA LEU A 198 3.01 5.79 9.57
C LEU A 198 3.89 6.89 10.18
N LEU A 199 4.08 6.88 11.50
CA LEU A 199 4.90 7.87 12.20
C LEU A 199 6.40 7.73 11.84
N MET A 200 6.90 6.52 11.62
CA MET A 200 8.29 6.31 11.20
C MET A 200 8.63 7.10 9.94
N ASN A 201 7.72 7.19 8.98
CA ASN A 201 7.92 7.97 7.76
C ASN A 201 8.02 9.47 8.03
N ILE A 202 7.37 9.98 9.06
CA ILE A 202 7.45 11.38 9.49
C ILE A 202 8.76 11.65 10.23
N PHE A 203 9.14 10.76 11.16
CA PHE A 203 10.36 10.93 11.94
C PHE A 203 11.62 10.76 11.11
N ARG A 204 11.67 9.77 10.22
CA ARG A 204 12.82 9.49 9.35
C ARG A 204 13.19 10.64 8.42
N THR A 205 12.22 11.45 8.01
CA THR A 205 12.41 12.59 7.10
C THR A 205 12.49 13.94 7.82
N GLY A 206 12.50 13.96 9.17
CA GLY A 206 12.57 15.20 9.95
C GLY A 206 11.31 16.06 9.92
N LEU A 207 10.20 15.56 9.36
CA LEU A 207 8.94 16.31 9.26
C LEU A 207 8.28 16.56 10.61
N PHE A 208 8.64 15.80 11.65
CA PHE A 208 8.14 16.03 13.01
C PHE A 208 8.77 17.27 13.62
N GLU A 209 10.06 17.51 13.37
CA GLU A 209 10.82 18.67 13.86
C GLU A 209 10.52 19.93 13.03
N ASN A 210 10.39 19.76 11.70
CA ASN A 210 10.11 20.88 10.79
C ASN A 210 9.15 20.44 9.66
N PRO A 211 7.82 20.60 9.82
CA PRO A 211 6.84 20.25 8.81
C PRO A 211 6.68 21.30 7.70
N TYR A 212 7.38 22.41 7.77
CA TYR A 212 7.23 23.55 6.85
C TYR A 212 8.34 23.57 5.80
N LEU A 213 7.98 23.86 4.56
CA LEU A 213 8.91 24.13 3.47
C LEU A 213 9.36 25.60 3.50
N ASP A 214 10.60 25.86 3.11
CA ASP A 214 11.04 27.20 2.78
C ASP A 214 10.44 27.65 1.44
N LEU A 215 9.72 28.78 1.45
CA LEU A 215 9.00 29.27 0.28
C LEU A 215 9.95 29.75 -0.83
N GLU A 216 11.03 30.47 -0.48
CA GLU A 216 11.97 31.00 -1.45
C GLU A 216 12.76 29.86 -2.10
N GLU A 217 13.22 28.91 -1.31
CA GLU A 217 13.91 27.72 -1.81
C GLU A 217 12.99 26.89 -2.72
N SER A 218 11.74 26.70 -2.33
CA SER A 218 10.75 25.98 -3.13
C SER A 218 10.50 26.66 -4.49
N ILE A 219 10.36 27.99 -4.51
CA ILE A 219 10.18 28.77 -5.76
C ILE A 219 11.41 28.65 -6.66
N ASN A 220 12.62 28.67 -6.10
CA ASN A 220 13.86 28.57 -6.86
C ASN A 220 14.13 27.14 -7.37
N THR A 221 13.58 26.13 -6.71
CA THR A 221 13.74 24.71 -7.08
C THR A 221 12.76 24.28 -8.15
N VAL A 222 11.49 24.68 -8.02
CA VAL A 222 10.43 24.30 -8.97
C VAL A 222 10.69 24.91 -10.34
N GLY A 223 10.75 24.03 -11.36
CA GLY A 223 10.99 24.45 -12.74
C GLY A 223 12.43 24.88 -13.03
N ASN A 224 13.40 24.57 -12.16
CA ASN A 224 14.80 24.87 -12.38
C ASN A 224 15.29 24.24 -13.70
N PRO A 225 15.84 25.06 -14.66
CA PRO A 225 16.27 24.57 -15.97
C PRO A 225 17.33 23.47 -15.91
N GLU A 226 18.18 23.45 -14.90
CA GLU A 226 19.20 22.41 -14.73
C GLU A 226 18.58 21.02 -14.46
N PHE A 227 17.43 20.97 -13.79
CA PHE A 227 16.72 19.72 -13.54
C PHE A 227 15.95 19.22 -14.76
N VAL A 228 15.50 20.13 -15.61
CA VAL A 228 14.78 19.81 -16.86
C VAL A 228 15.73 19.24 -17.93
N GLN A 229 17.02 19.59 -17.88
CA GLN A 229 18.02 19.16 -18.86
C GLN A 229 18.66 17.80 -18.54
N LYS A 230 18.45 17.25 -17.36
CA LYS A 230 18.94 15.92 -16.94
C LYS A 230 17.90 14.84 -17.22
#